data_f5ea7680412352340898e10219e88af6
#
_entry.id   f5ea7680412352340898e10219e88af6
#
_cell.length_a   1.000
_cell.length_b   1.000
_cell.length_c   1.000
_cell.angle_alpha   90.00
_cell.angle_beta   90.00
_cell.angle_gamma   90.00
#
_symmetry.space_group_name_H-M   'P 1'
#
loop_
_entity.id
_entity.type
_entity.pdbx_description
1 polymer ?
#
loop_
_entity_poly.entity_id
_entity_poly.type
_entity_poly.pdbx_seq_one_letter_code
_entity_poly.pdbx_strand_id
1 'polypeptide(L)'
;MELTNIKDLFREKESYAGKKVTVGGWVRSNRDSKTFGFLVVNDGSFFEPLQVVYSDQLADFASIAKIGVGAAVVVTGTIVETPGAKQPFEMQAQEVLVEGASPSDYPLQKKRHSFEYLRTISHLRARTNTFQAVFRVRSLAAYAIHRFFQEKGFVYVHTPLITGSDCEGAGEMFQVTTLDLENVPRTQEGKVDYSQDFFGKPTNLTVSGQLDAEAYAFAFRNVYTFGPTFRAENSNTTRHAAEFWMIEPEMCFADLKDDMILAESMLKYVIRYVLENAPEEMAFFNQFVDKGLIDRLQHVLSSEFGHVTYTEAIEILEKHNDEFEYKVHWGSDLQTEHERFLTEKEFKRPVFVTDYPKEIKAFYMKLNEDGKTVAAMDCLVPGIGEIIGGSQREDKLELLEKRMDELGLKKEDYEFYLDLRRYGSARHAGFGLGFERCVMYLTGMGNIRDVIPFPRTVKNCEL
;
A
#
# COMPACT_ATOMS: atom_id res chain seq x y z
N MET A 1 -4.79 -21.67 -28.51
CA MET A 1 -3.89 -20.66 -29.11
C MET A 1 -2.90 -20.29 -28.01
N GLU A 2 -1.61 -20.44 -28.26
CA GLU A 2 -0.58 -20.03 -27.31
C GLU A 2 -0.24 -18.55 -27.56
N LEU A 3 -0.38 -17.71 -26.53
CA LEU A 3 -0.09 -16.30 -26.60
C LEU A 3 1.32 -16.03 -26.03
N THR A 4 2.10 -15.23 -26.74
CA THR A 4 3.40 -14.73 -26.27
C THR A 4 3.19 -13.41 -25.52
N ASN A 5 3.76 -13.28 -24.31
CA ASN A 5 3.67 -12.03 -23.58
C ASN A 5 4.57 -10.95 -24.19
N ILE A 6 4.12 -9.72 -24.20
CA ILE A 6 4.93 -8.57 -24.65
C ILE A 6 6.21 -8.45 -23.80
N LYS A 7 6.12 -8.75 -22.50
CA LYS A 7 7.28 -8.77 -21.59
C LYS A 7 8.39 -9.69 -22.08
N ASP A 8 8.04 -10.88 -22.58
CA ASP A 8 9.03 -11.86 -23.03
C ASP A 8 9.72 -11.36 -24.31
N LEU A 9 8.96 -10.70 -25.21
CA LEU A 9 9.50 -10.08 -26.42
C LEU A 9 10.55 -9.00 -26.09
N PHE A 10 10.33 -8.17 -25.05
CA PHE A 10 11.28 -7.15 -24.63
C PHE A 10 12.50 -7.72 -23.92
N ARG A 11 12.33 -8.73 -23.10
CA ARG A 11 13.39 -9.32 -22.28
C ARG A 11 14.28 -10.30 -23.06
N GLU A 12 13.70 -11.00 -24.03
CA GLU A 12 14.38 -12.02 -24.82
C GLU A 12 14.38 -11.68 -26.33
N LYS A 13 14.47 -10.37 -26.65
CA LYS A 13 14.31 -9.85 -28.01
C LYS A 13 15.12 -10.61 -29.08
N GLU A 14 16.36 -11.00 -28.77
CA GLU A 14 17.22 -11.74 -29.67
C GLU A 14 16.67 -13.14 -30.00
N SER A 15 15.98 -13.76 -29.03
CA SER A 15 15.34 -15.05 -29.20
C SER A 15 14.08 -14.99 -30.09
N TYR A 16 13.45 -13.81 -30.18
CA TYR A 16 12.22 -13.62 -30.96
C TYR A 16 12.44 -12.95 -32.33
N ALA A 17 13.61 -12.38 -32.58
CA ALA A 17 13.93 -11.75 -33.86
C ALA A 17 13.70 -12.71 -35.04
N GLY A 18 12.92 -12.29 -36.02
CA GLY A 18 12.55 -13.09 -37.19
C GLY A 18 11.51 -14.20 -36.94
N LYS A 19 11.05 -14.40 -35.67
CA LYS A 19 10.08 -15.44 -35.38
C LYS A 19 8.64 -14.93 -35.55
N LYS A 20 7.78 -15.83 -35.93
CA LYS A 20 6.33 -15.64 -35.94
C LYS A 20 5.78 -15.91 -34.54
N VAL A 21 5.05 -14.96 -33.99
CA VAL A 21 4.42 -15.04 -32.67
C VAL A 21 2.98 -14.53 -32.70
N THR A 22 2.20 -14.88 -31.70
CA THR A 22 0.83 -14.40 -31.52
C THR A 22 0.73 -13.67 -30.19
N VAL A 23 0.21 -12.43 -30.19
CA VAL A 23 0.04 -11.58 -29.02
C VAL A 23 -1.43 -11.17 -28.91
N GLY A 24 -2.03 -11.32 -27.72
CA GLY A 24 -3.37 -10.79 -27.41
C GLY A 24 -3.26 -9.55 -26.52
N GLY A 25 -4.07 -8.52 -26.77
CA GLY A 25 -4.03 -7.32 -25.95
C GLY A 25 -5.05 -6.27 -26.35
N TRP A 26 -4.91 -5.08 -25.77
CA TRP A 26 -5.81 -3.95 -26.00
C TRP A 26 -5.11 -2.83 -26.76
N VAL A 27 -5.84 -2.27 -27.73
CA VAL A 27 -5.37 -1.19 -28.60
C VAL A 27 -5.23 0.11 -27.80
N ARG A 28 -4.02 0.66 -27.79
CA ARG A 28 -3.69 1.97 -27.20
C ARG A 28 -3.79 3.11 -28.19
N SER A 29 -3.44 2.85 -29.42
CA SER A 29 -3.62 3.77 -30.55
C SER A 29 -3.62 3.02 -31.86
N ASN A 30 -4.32 3.56 -32.83
CA ASN A 30 -4.29 3.12 -34.22
C ASN A 30 -4.05 4.35 -35.09
N ARG A 31 -3.13 4.25 -36.03
CA ARG A 31 -2.83 5.30 -37.01
C ARG A 31 -2.62 4.63 -38.36
N ASP A 32 -3.42 4.99 -39.33
CA ASP A 32 -3.35 4.49 -40.67
C ASP A 32 -2.70 5.50 -41.63
N SER A 33 -2.17 4.98 -42.71
CA SER A 33 -1.69 5.66 -43.88
C SER A 33 -2.32 4.98 -45.10
N LYS A 34 -2.04 5.46 -46.32
CA LYS A 34 -2.68 4.90 -47.52
C LYS A 34 -2.35 3.42 -47.78
N THR A 35 -1.16 2.98 -47.41
CA THR A 35 -0.64 1.64 -47.73
C THR A 35 -0.20 0.83 -46.50
N PHE A 36 -0.13 1.46 -45.30
CA PHE A 36 0.24 0.79 -44.06
C PHE A 36 -0.32 1.55 -42.85
N GLY A 37 -0.33 0.92 -41.69
CA GLY A 37 -0.70 1.56 -40.44
C GLY A 37 0.05 0.98 -39.25
N PHE A 38 -0.10 1.67 -38.11
CA PHE A 38 0.51 1.31 -36.85
C PHE A 38 -0.56 1.10 -35.79
N LEU A 39 -0.62 -0.12 -35.25
CA LEU A 39 -1.45 -0.48 -34.14
C LEU A 39 -0.54 -0.63 -32.91
N VAL A 40 -0.82 0.09 -31.83
CA VAL A 40 -0.08 -0.04 -30.56
C VAL A 40 -0.91 -0.90 -29.62
N VAL A 41 -0.36 -2.05 -29.22
CA VAL A 41 -1.04 -3.06 -28.40
C VAL A 41 -0.34 -3.21 -27.07
N ASN A 42 -1.10 -3.27 -26.00
CA ASN A 42 -0.61 -3.56 -24.65
C ASN A 42 -1.39 -4.76 -24.10
N ASP A 43 -0.65 -5.78 -23.64
CA ASP A 43 -1.22 -7.01 -23.08
C ASP A 43 -1.28 -6.99 -21.53
N GLY A 44 -0.78 -5.92 -20.91
CA GLY A 44 -0.68 -5.81 -19.47
C GLY A 44 0.53 -6.53 -18.85
N SER A 45 1.30 -7.31 -19.60
CA SER A 45 2.47 -8.03 -19.07
C SER A 45 3.69 -7.13 -18.85
N PHE A 46 3.79 -6.06 -19.63
CA PHE A 46 4.91 -5.12 -19.61
C PHE A 46 4.45 -3.66 -19.68
N PHE A 47 5.29 -2.73 -19.22
CA PHE A 47 4.97 -1.31 -19.26
C PHE A 47 4.97 -0.75 -20.67
N GLU A 48 6.00 -1.08 -21.48
CA GLU A 48 6.09 -0.65 -22.86
C GLU A 48 5.16 -1.48 -23.75
N PRO A 49 4.35 -0.83 -24.60
CA PRO A 49 3.47 -1.52 -25.53
C PRO A 49 4.21 -2.03 -26.76
N LEU A 50 3.63 -3.01 -27.44
CA LEU A 50 4.11 -3.51 -28.74
C LEU A 50 3.59 -2.63 -29.88
N GLN A 51 4.48 -2.18 -30.75
CA GLN A 51 4.11 -1.59 -32.03
C GLN A 51 3.90 -2.69 -33.07
N VAL A 52 2.74 -2.72 -33.68
CA VAL A 52 2.36 -3.62 -34.78
C VAL A 52 2.21 -2.80 -36.03
N VAL A 53 2.89 -3.22 -37.09
CA VAL A 53 2.77 -2.64 -38.44
C VAL A 53 1.87 -3.56 -39.28
N TYR A 54 0.84 -2.99 -39.87
CA TYR A 54 -0.03 -3.69 -40.81
C TYR A 54 -0.05 -2.98 -42.17
N SER A 55 -0.14 -3.72 -43.26
CA SER A 55 -0.06 -3.19 -44.63
C SER A 55 -1.31 -3.52 -45.44
N ASP A 56 -1.47 -2.85 -46.59
CA ASP A 56 -2.53 -3.06 -47.55
C ASP A 56 -2.49 -4.45 -48.25
N GLN A 57 -1.45 -5.24 -47.96
CA GLN A 57 -1.41 -6.65 -48.36
C GLN A 57 -2.34 -7.54 -47.53
N LEU A 58 -2.79 -7.08 -46.38
CA LEU A 58 -3.77 -7.78 -45.56
C LEU A 58 -5.17 -7.58 -46.14
N ALA A 59 -5.91 -8.66 -46.33
CA ALA A 59 -7.27 -8.63 -46.89
C ALA A 59 -8.19 -7.70 -46.07
N ASP A 60 -7.97 -7.61 -44.75
CA ASP A 60 -8.79 -6.86 -43.83
C ASP A 60 -8.22 -5.46 -43.51
N PHE A 61 -7.28 -4.94 -44.30
CA PHE A 61 -6.61 -3.66 -44.07
C PHE A 61 -7.58 -2.52 -43.72
N ALA A 62 -8.65 -2.37 -44.52
CA ALA A 62 -9.64 -1.32 -44.31
C ALA A 62 -10.44 -1.46 -42.98
N SER A 63 -10.60 -2.68 -42.50
CA SER A 63 -11.23 -2.99 -41.21
C SER A 63 -10.27 -2.73 -40.04
N ILE A 64 -9.01 -3.14 -40.21
CA ILE A 64 -7.95 -2.90 -39.21
C ILE A 64 -7.74 -1.40 -39.00
N ALA A 65 -7.75 -0.60 -40.04
CA ALA A 65 -7.61 0.87 -39.97
C ALA A 65 -8.72 1.54 -39.15
N LYS A 66 -9.87 0.90 -38.97
CA LYS A 66 -11.01 1.41 -38.19
C LYS A 66 -11.08 0.89 -36.76
N ILE A 67 -10.15 0.05 -36.34
CA ILE A 67 -10.13 -0.46 -34.96
C ILE A 67 -9.96 0.69 -33.99
N GLY A 68 -10.91 0.82 -33.06
CA GLY A 68 -10.94 1.87 -32.04
C GLY A 68 -9.97 1.60 -30.89
N VAL A 69 -9.59 2.67 -30.17
CA VAL A 69 -8.84 2.57 -28.91
C VAL A 69 -9.66 1.78 -27.90
N GLY A 70 -9.00 0.90 -27.15
CA GLY A 70 -9.64 0.02 -26.17
C GLY A 70 -10.16 -1.30 -26.73
N ALA A 71 -10.17 -1.51 -28.05
CA ALA A 71 -10.55 -2.78 -28.64
C ALA A 71 -9.59 -3.90 -28.21
N ALA A 72 -10.13 -5.09 -27.99
CA ALA A 72 -9.37 -6.31 -27.73
C ALA A 72 -9.01 -6.97 -29.08
N VAL A 73 -7.72 -7.25 -29.25
CA VAL A 73 -7.20 -7.83 -30.50
C VAL A 73 -6.25 -8.98 -30.22
N VAL A 74 -6.23 -9.95 -31.13
CA VAL A 74 -5.19 -10.96 -31.21
C VAL A 74 -4.46 -10.76 -32.55
N VAL A 75 -3.15 -10.54 -32.44
CA VAL A 75 -2.30 -10.25 -33.61
C VAL A 75 -1.28 -11.35 -33.78
N THR A 76 -1.22 -11.94 -34.95
CA THR A 76 -0.17 -12.87 -35.36
C THR A 76 0.73 -12.19 -36.39
N GLY A 77 2.04 -12.24 -36.14
CA GLY A 77 3.01 -11.58 -37.04
C GLY A 77 4.45 -11.96 -36.72
N THR A 78 5.35 -11.42 -37.51
CA THR A 78 6.81 -11.64 -37.36
C THR A 78 7.45 -10.48 -36.63
N ILE A 79 8.30 -10.75 -35.63
CA ILE A 79 9.08 -9.75 -34.94
C ILE A 79 10.28 -9.31 -35.78
N VAL A 80 10.39 -8.02 -36.02
CA VAL A 80 11.45 -7.40 -36.83
C VAL A 80 12.20 -6.37 -35.97
N GLU A 81 13.50 -6.51 -35.93
CA GLU A 81 14.36 -5.53 -35.24
C GLU A 81 14.33 -4.18 -35.96
N THR A 82 14.29 -3.10 -35.17
CA THR A 82 14.28 -1.72 -35.66
C THR A 82 15.43 -0.92 -35.06
N PRO A 83 16.69 -1.24 -35.45
CA PRO A 83 17.85 -0.55 -34.89
C PRO A 83 17.79 0.96 -35.21
N GLY A 84 17.96 1.78 -34.18
CA GLY A 84 17.90 3.24 -34.29
C GLY A 84 16.50 3.86 -34.22
N ALA A 85 15.42 3.06 -34.15
CA ALA A 85 14.08 3.54 -33.85
C ALA A 85 13.86 3.73 -32.34
N LYS A 86 12.74 4.35 -31.97
CA LYS A 86 12.38 4.56 -30.57
C LYS A 86 12.16 3.24 -29.82
N GLN A 87 11.55 2.26 -30.46
CA GLN A 87 11.40 0.89 -29.95
C GLN A 87 12.44 -0.05 -30.58
N PRO A 88 12.92 -1.07 -29.86
CA PRO A 88 13.99 -1.97 -30.33
C PRO A 88 13.52 -2.93 -31.45
N PHE A 89 12.23 -3.17 -31.55
CA PHE A 89 11.60 -4.04 -32.56
C PHE A 89 10.14 -3.64 -32.78
N GLU A 90 9.55 -4.17 -33.81
CA GLU A 90 8.12 -4.10 -34.11
C GLU A 90 7.60 -5.46 -34.63
N MET A 91 6.29 -5.65 -34.62
CA MET A 91 5.67 -6.81 -35.19
C MET A 91 5.12 -6.46 -36.59
N GLN A 92 5.53 -7.19 -37.62
CA GLN A 92 4.91 -7.14 -38.92
C GLN A 92 3.70 -8.08 -38.95
N ALA A 93 2.50 -7.51 -38.93
CA ALA A 93 1.25 -8.27 -38.84
C ALA A 93 1.02 -9.13 -40.08
N GLN A 94 0.59 -10.37 -39.88
CA GLN A 94 0.10 -11.30 -40.89
C GLN A 94 -1.41 -11.53 -40.71
N GLU A 95 -1.91 -11.38 -39.51
CA GLU A 95 -3.32 -11.52 -39.17
C GLU A 95 -3.66 -10.64 -37.96
N VAL A 96 -4.81 -9.98 -38.01
CA VAL A 96 -5.35 -9.19 -36.87
C VAL A 96 -6.80 -9.61 -36.66
N LEU A 97 -7.06 -10.30 -35.58
CA LEU A 97 -8.39 -10.70 -35.15
C LEU A 97 -8.91 -9.71 -34.10
N VAL A 98 -10.09 -9.15 -34.32
CA VAL A 98 -10.79 -8.34 -33.30
C VAL A 98 -11.69 -9.26 -32.47
N GLU A 99 -11.32 -9.50 -31.21
CA GLU A 99 -12.17 -10.26 -30.29
C GLU A 99 -13.28 -9.42 -29.70
N GLY A 100 -12.99 -8.14 -29.40
CA GLY A 100 -13.96 -7.21 -28.87
C GLY A 100 -13.75 -5.80 -29.41
N ALA A 101 -14.75 -5.29 -30.11
CA ALA A 101 -14.73 -3.92 -30.62
C ALA A 101 -14.90 -2.91 -29.45
N SER A 102 -14.32 -1.72 -29.63
CA SER A 102 -14.49 -0.60 -28.70
C SER A 102 -15.19 0.55 -29.43
N PRO A 103 -16.34 1.02 -28.93
CA PRO A 103 -17.06 2.11 -29.57
C PRO A 103 -16.36 3.46 -29.39
N SER A 104 -16.79 4.45 -30.15
CA SER A 104 -16.16 5.78 -30.20
C SER A 104 -16.32 6.59 -28.91
N ASP A 105 -17.25 6.24 -28.04
CA ASP A 105 -17.49 6.85 -26.73
C ASP A 105 -16.65 6.23 -25.59
N TYR A 106 -15.71 5.31 -25.92
CA TYR A 106 -14.77 4.77 -24.97
C TYR A 106 -14.09 5.88 -24.18
N PRO A 107 -14.19 5.89 -22.83
CA PRO A 107 -13.85 7.08 -22.02
C PRO A 107 -12.36 7.41 -21.99
N LEU A 108 -11.48 6.41 -22.17
CA LEU A 108 -10.02 6.60 -22.14
C LEU A 108 -9.46 6.90 -23.55
N GLN A 109 -9.94 7.98 -24.15
CA GLN A 109 -9.43 8.46 -25.43
C GLN A 109 -7.98 8.98 -25.31
N LYS A 110 -7.29 9.13 -26.44
CA LYS A 110 -5.90 9.63 -26.51
C LYS A 110 -5.80 11.11 -26.12
N LYS A 111 -6.04 11.40 -24.85
CA LYS A 111 -5.88 12.72 -24.22
C LYS A 111 -5.41 12.55 -22.78
N ARG A 112 -4.91 13.63 -22.17
CA ARG A 112 -4.61 13.61 -20.73
C ARG A 112 -5.92 13.62 -19.93
N HIS A 113 -6.03 12.71 -18.97
CA HIS A 113 -7.13 12.64 -18.02
C HIS A 113 -6.64 13.05 -16.64
N SER A 114 -7.46 13.80 -15.88
CA SER A 114 -7.14 14.11 -14.49
C SER A 114 -7.35 12.89 -13.59
N PHE A 115 -6.67 12.84 -12.45
CA PHE A 115 -6.85 11.75 -11.48
C PHE A 115 -8.27 11.76 -10.90
N GLU A 116 -8.87 12.94 -10.70
CA GLU A 116 -10.27 13.07 -10.25
C GLU A 116 -11.22 12.37 -11.23
N TYR A 117 -11.08 12.62 -12.51
CA TYR A 117 -11.88 11.94 -13.53
C TYR A 117 -11.63 10.43 -13.51
N LEU A 118 -10.38 10.00 -13.44
CA LEU A 118 -10.03 8.57 -13.44
C LEU A 118 -10.56 7.83 -12.20
N ARG A 119 -10.78 8.51 -11.08
CA ARG A 119 -11.44 7.95 -9.90
C ARG A 119 -12.92 7.65 -10.15
N THR A 120 -13.59 8.41 -11.01
CA THR A 120 -15.01 8.14 -11.37
C THR A 120 -15.19 6.92 -12.27
N ILE A 121 -14.11 6.43 -12.88
CA ILE A 121 -14.07 5.24 -13.72
C ILE A 121 -13.02 4.24 -13.23
N SER A 122 -13.00 3.97 -11.94
CA SER A 122 -11.99 3.12 -11.27
C SER A 122 -11.81 1.75 -11.96
N HIS A 123 -12.88 1.16 -12.48
CA HIS A 123 -12.86 -0.11 -13.22
C HIS A 123 -12.14 -0.05 -14.58
N LEU A 124 -11.93 1.13 -15.14
CA LEU A 124 -11.21 1.31 -16.41
C LEU A 124 -9.83 1.96 -16.26
N ARG A 125 -9.61 2.73 -15.18
CA ARG A 125 -8.37 3.51 -15.03
C ARG A 125 -7.09 2.68 -15.06
N ALA A 126 -7.14 1.40 -14.69
CA ALA A 126 -6.01 0.47 -14.80
C ALA A 126 -5.51 0.29 -16.24
N ARG A 127 -6.32 0.66 -17.25
CA ARG A 127 -5.90 0.66 -18.65
C ARG A 127 -5.02 1.87 -19.04
N THR A 128 -4.80 2.84 -18.14
CA THR A 128 -3.87 3.96 -18.35
C THR A 128 -2.45 3.59 -17.93
N ASN A 129 -1.44 4.22 -18.52
CA ASN A 129 -0.03 3.95 -18.16
C ASN A 129 0.24 4.20 -16.68
N THR A 130 -0.28 5.31 -16.13
CA THR A 130 -0.07 5.65 -14.72
C THR A 130 -0.58 4.55 -13.80
N PHE A 131 -1.82 4.10 -13.98
CA PHE A 131 -2.40 3.11 -13.09
C PHE A 131 -1.92 1.68 -13.37
N GLN A 132 -1.50 1.36 -14.59
CA GLN A 132 -0.75 0.13 -14.84
C GLN A 132 0.55 0.11 -14.02
N ALA A 133 1.31 1.20 -14.06
CA ALA A 133 2.54 1.31 -13.29
C ALA A 133 2.28 1.22 -11.79
N VAL A 134 1.30 1.98 -11.26
CA VAL A 134 0.95 1.96 -9.82
C VAL A 134 0.61 0.55 -9.36
N PHE A 135 -0.31 -0.13 -10.04
CA PHE A 135 -0.77 -1.44 -9.57
C PHE A 135 0.24 -2.56 -9.81
N ARG A 136 1.15 -2.39 -10.78
CA ARG A 136 2.29 -3.30 -10.94
C ARG A 136 3.29 -3.12 -9.78
N VAL A 137 3.64 -1.89 -9.43
CA VAL A 137 4.52 -1.61 -8.28
C VAL A 137 3.86 -2.07 -6.98
N ARG A 138 2.55 -1.83 -6.80
CA ARG A 138 1.79 -2.34 -5.65
C ARG A 138 1.90 -3.87 -5.54
N SER A 139 1.72 -4.60 -6.64
CA SER A 139 1.85 -6.06 -6.67
C SER A 139 3.25 -6.54 -6.30
N LEU A 140 4.29 -5.90 -6.87
CA LEU A 140 5.69 -6.22 -6.57
C LEU A 140 6.07 -5.92 -5.11
N ALA A 141 5.60 -4.79 -4.58
CA ALA A 141 5.84 -4.41 -3.19
C ALA A 141 5.21 -5.42 -2.22
N ALA A 142 3.98 -5.89 -2.49
CA ALA A 142 3.32 -6.92 -1.70
C ALA A 142 4.13 -8.23 -1.71
N TYR A 143 4.57 -8.67 -2.87
CA TYR A 143 5.42 -9.86 -2.99
C TYR A 143 6.77 -9.68 -2.27
N ALA A 144 7.41 -8.53 -2.39
CA ALA A 144 8.67 -8.22 -1.71
C ALA A 144 8.53 -8.30 -0.18
N ILE A 145 7.42 -7.78 0.37
CA ILE A 145 7.14 -7.85 1.81
C ILE A 145 6.98 -9.31 2.27
N HIS A 146 6.16 -10.11 1.58
CA HIS A 146 6.01 -11.52 1.90
C HIS A 146 7.35 -12.25 1.81
N ARG A 147 8.11 -12.01 0.75
CA ARG A 147 9.42 -12.63 0.56
C ARG A 147 10.40 -12.27 1.69
N PHE A 148 10.47 -10.99 2.06
CA PHE A 148 11.33 -10.52 3.16
C PHE A 148 11.06 -11.26 4.47
N PHE A 149 9.80 -11.34 4.87
CA PHE A 149 9.44 -12.01 6.12
C PHE A 149 9.63 -13.51 6.07
N GLN A 150 9.24 -14.16 4.96
CA GLN A 150 9.43 -15.61 4.80
C GLN A 150 10.91 -16.01 4.79
N GLU A 151 11.77 -15.28 4.10
CA GLU A 151 13.23 -15.51 4.09
C GLU A 151 13.86 -15.30 5.47
N LYS A 152 13.27 -14.48 6.33
CA LYS A 152 13.69 -14.30 7.73
C LYS A 152 13.06 -15.29 8.72
N GLY A 153 12.26 -16.24 8.23
CA GLY A 153 11.64 -17.26 9.05
C GLY A 153 10.42 -16.82 9.85
N PHE A 154 9.80 -15.70 9.48
CA PHE A 154 8.54 -15.28 10.06
C PHE A 154 7.38 -16.12 9.54
N VAL A 155 6.42 -16.42 10.41
CA VAL A 155 5.17 -17.11 10.06
C VAL A 155 4.10 -16.07 9.71
N TYR A 156 3.49 -16.22 8.52
CA TYR A 156 2.33 -15.41 8.13
C TYR A 156 1.08 -15.89 8.86
N VAL A 157 0.41 -15.00 9.57
CA VAL A 157 -0.79 -15.32 10.36
C VAL A 157 -2.00 -14.58 9.78
N HIS A 158 -3.08 -15.36 9.57
CA HIS A 158 -4.39 -14.79 9.28
C HIS A 158 -5.06 -14.36 10.58
N THR A 159 -5.15 -13.06 10.80
CA THR A 159 -5.91 -12.48 11.91
C THR A 159 -7.35 -12.18 11.50
N PRO A 160 -8.34 -12.25 12.41
CA PRO A 160 -9.74 -12.04 12.08
C PRO A 160 -10.02 -10.61 11.58
N LEU A 161 -10.84 -10.48 10.57
CA LEU A 161 -11.34 -9.17 10.11
C LEU A 161 -12.58 -8.72 10.88
N ILE A 162 -13.36 -9.67 11.41
CA ILE A 162 -14.51 -9.40 12.28
C ILE A 162 -14.08 -9.68 13.71
N THR A 163 -14.16 -8.69 14.57
CA THR A 163 -13.69 -8.77 15.95
C THR A 163 -14.70 -8.22 16.96
N GLY A 164 -14.63 -8.68 18.19
CA GLY A 164 -15.36 -8.13 19.33
C GLY A 164 -14.52 -7.19 20.20
N SER A 165 -13.23 -6.97 19.87
CA SER A 165 -12.29 -6.11 20.61
C SER A 165 -11.81 -4.94 19.76
N ASP A 166 -11.48 -3.81 20.42
CA ASP A 166 -10.86 -2.65 19.81
C ASP A 166 -9.36 -2.67 20.12
N CYS A 167 -8.53 -2.92 19.11
CA CYS A 167 -7.08 -2.97 19.28
C CYS A 167 -6.46 -1.68 19.80
N GLU A 168 -6.99 -0.53 19.38
CA GLU A 168 -6.44 0.77 19.77
C GLU A 168 -7.14 1.39 20.99
N GLY A 169 -8.30 0.82 21.41
CA GLY A 169 -9.06 1.25 22.56
C GLY A 169 -9.84 2.56 22.39
N ALA A 170 -9.81 3.16 21.21
CA ALA A 170 -10.52 4.39 20.86
C ALA A 170 -10.84 4.50 19.37
N GLY A 171 -10.77 3.39 18.64
CA GLY A 171 -10.96 3.36 17.17
C GLY A 171 -12.43 3.57 16.79
N GLU A 172 -12.69 4.41 15.79
CA GLU A 172 -13.99 4.45 15.13
C GLU A 172 -14.12 3.21 14.23
N MET A 173 -14.90 2.23 14.68
CA MET A 173 -15.04 0.93 14.01
C MET A 173 -16.35 0.85 13.21
N PHE A 174 -16.29 0.23 12.03
CA PHE A 174 -17.50 -0.18 11.33
C PHE A 174 -18.14 -1.36 12.05
N GLN A 175 -19.43 -1.24 12.36
CA GLN A 175 -20.18 -2.32 12.97
C GLN A 175 -20.55 -3.37 11.92
N VAL A 176 -20.43 -4.66 12.28
CA VAL A 176 -20.89 -5.80 11.50
C VAL A 176 -22.12 -6.39 12.17
N THR A 177 -23.24 -6.41 11.48
CA THR A 177 -24.53 -6.93 12.00
C THR A 177 -25.38 -7.54 10.89
N THR A 178 -26.17 -8.54 11.26
CA THR A 178 -27.21 -9.14 10.42
C THR A 178 -28.62 -8.77 10.89
N LEU A 179 -28.72 -7.93 11.92
CA LEU A 179 -30.01 -7.42 12.39
C LEU A 179 -30.69 -6.53 11.33
N ASP A 180 -31.99 -6.66 11.22
CA ASP A 180 -32.79 -5.75 10.40
C ASP A 180 -32.77 -4.36 11.02
N LEU A 181 -32.16 -3.39 10.34
CA LEU A 181 -32.04 -2.00 10.83
C LEU A 181 -33.36 -1.25 10.86
N GLU A 182 -34.41 -1.71 10.12
CA GLU A 182 -35.76 -1.14 10.19
C GLU A 182 -36.51 -1.67 11.39
N ASN A 183 -36.23 -2.90 11.86
CA ASN A 183 -36.91 -3.58 12.97
C ASN A 183 -35.90 -4.15 13.98
N VAL A 184 -35.03 -3.28 14.51
CA VAL A 184 -33.99 -3.68 15.46
C VAL A 184 -34.58 -4.27 16.74
N PRO A 185 -34.29 -5.54 17.09
CA PRO A 185 -34.75 -6.12 18.35
C PRO A 185 -34.13 -5.39 19.54
N ARG A 186 -34.93 -5.24 20.60
CA ARG A 186 -34.53 -4.49 21.79
C ARG A 186 -34.73 -5.28 23.06
N THR A 187 -33.85 -5.10 24.02
CA THR A 187 -33.94 -5.62 25.39
C THR A 187 -35.08 -4.89 26.14
N GLN A 188 -35.44 -5.38 27.31
CA GLN A 188 -36.39 -4.72 28.20
C GLN A 188 -35.98 -3.29 28.60
N GLU A 189 -34.66 -3.00 28.56
CA GLU A 189 -34.07 -1.68 28.85
C GLU A 189 -34.06 -0.75 27.62
N GLY A 190 -34.57 -1.21 26.46
CA GLY A 190 -34.59 -0.44 25.20
C GLY A 190 -33.28 -0.42 24.43
N LYS A 191 -32.22 -1.13 24.89
CA LYS A 191 -30.98 -1.29 24.16
C LYS A 191 -31.13 -2.31 23.02
N VAL A 192 -30.25 -2.25 22.03
CA VAL A 192 -30.19 -3.28 20.96
C VAL A 192 -29.94 -4.64 21.57
N ASP A 193 -30.75 -5.64 21.23
CA ASP A 193 -30.61 -7.02 21.67
C ASP A 193 -29.69 -7.80 20.72
N TYR A 194 -28.40 -7.69 20.94
CA TYR A 194 -27.38 -8.41 20.14
C TYR A 194 -27.38 -9.93 20.35
N SER A 195 -28.11 -10.46 21.35
CA SER A 195 -28.24 -11.91 21.47
C SER A 195 -28.97 -12.54 20.26
N GLN A 196 -29.70 -11.74 19.50
CA GLN A 196 -30.39 -12.12 18.25
C GLN A 196 -29.55 -11.87 17.00
N ASP A 197 -28.37 -11.26 17.11
CA ASP A 197 -27.44 -11.08 15.99
C ASP A 197 -26.62 -12.34 15.73
N PHE A 198 -25.97 -12.41 14.55
CA PHE A 198 -25.26 -13.58 14.08
C PHE A 198 -24.23 -14.13 15.09
N PHE A 199 -23.44 -13.25 15.71
CA PHE A 199 -22.42 -13.63 16.68
C PHE A 199 -22.91 -13.60 18.15
N GLY A 200 -24.17 -13.26 18.40
CA GLY A 200 -24.74 -13.15 19.75
C GLY A 200 -24.16 -12.03 20.60
N LYS A 201 -23.36 -11.14 20.03
CA LYS A 201 -22.72 -9.99 20.67
C LYS A 201 -22.39 -8.91 19.61
N PRO A 202 -22.12 -7.66 20.04
CA PRO A 202 -21.62 -6.62 19.12
C PRO A 202 -20.31 -7.03 18.48
N THR A 203 -20.18 -6.87 17.17
CA THR A 203 -18.96 -7.14 16.40
C THR A 203 -18.69 -6.02 15.42
N ASN A 204 -17.42 -5.86 15.07
CA ASN A 204 -16.94 -4.78 14.22
C ASN A 204 -15.91 -5.29 13.22
N LEU A 205 -15.63 -4.50 12.18
CA LEU A 205 -14.46 -4.69 11.34
C LEU A 205 -13.21 -4.22 12.10
N THR A 206 -12.13 -4.97 12.01
CA THR A 206 -10.88 -4.72 12.76
C THR A 206 -10.18 -3.43 12.30
N VAL A 207 -9.57 -2.74 13.24
CA VAL A 207 -8.67 -1.58 12.98
C VAL A 207 -7.20 -2.01 12.92
N SER A 208 -6.86 -3.24 13.36
CA SER A 208 -5.50 -3.81 13.38
C SER A 208 -5.57 -5.31 13.71
N GLY A 209 -4.67 -6.09 13.14
CA GLY A 209 -4.49 -7.51 13.49
C GLY A 209 -3.47 -7.74 14.60
N GLN A 210 -2.92 -6.69 15.21
CA GLN A 210 -1.80 -6.76 16.15
C GLN A 210 -2.04 -7.67 17.34
N LEU A 211 -3.14 -7.48 18.09
CA LEU A 211 -3.37 -8.22 19.35
C LEU A 211 -3.50 -9.72 19.11
N ASP A 212 -4.14 -10.11 17.99
CA ASP A 212 -4.27 -11.51 17.58
C ASP A 212 -2.92 -12.07 17.08
N ALA A 213 -2.12 -11.25 16.38
CA ALA A 213 -0.78 -11.64 15.93
C ALA A 213 0.17 -11.86 17.11
N GLU A 214 0.11 -11.01 18.16
CA GLU A 214 0.89 -11.21 19.38
C GLU A 214 0.63 -12.58 20.00
N ALA A 215 -0.61 -13.07 20.02
CA ALA A 215 -0.93 -14.40 20.56
C ALA A 215 -0.15 -15.52 19.82
N TYR A 216 0.00 -15.40 18.52
CA TYR A 216 0.77 -16.35 17.70
C TYR A 216 2.29 -16.13 17.80
N ALA A 217 2.76 -14.92 18.08
CA ALA A 217 4.17 -14.67 18.34
C ALA A 217 4.66 -15.42 19.59
N PHE A 218 3.81 -15.60 20.61
CA PHE A 218 4.12 -16.42 21.79
C PHE A 218 4.19 -17.94 21.50
N ALA A 219 3.84 -18.37 20.30
CA ALA A 219 4.00 -19.77 19.88
C ALA A 219 5.10 -19.92 18.80
N PHE A 220 5.20 -18.99 17.87
CA PHE A 220 6.10 -19.07 16.71
C PHE A 220 7.31 -18.14 16.82
N ARG A 221 7.41 -17.33 17.86
CA ARG A 221 8.44 -16.32 18.11
C ARG A 221 8.37 -15.10 17.17
N ASN A 222 8.35 -15.32 15.87
CA ASN A 222 8.32 -14.27 14.86
C ASN A 222 7.15 -14.50 13.91
N VAL A 223 6.21 -13.59 13.88
CA VAL A 223 5.03 -13.67 13.01
C VAL A 223 4.82 -12.33 12.29
N TYR A 224 4.00 -12.34 11.26
CA TYR A 224 3.49 -11.11 10.66
C TYR A 224 2.08 -11.33 10.12
N THR A 225 1.29 -10.28 10.13
CA THR A 225 0.04 -10.21 9.38
C THR A 225 0.19 -9.24 8.21
N PHE A 226 -0.53 -9.49 7.14
CA PHE A 226 -0.66 -8.61 5.99
C PHE A 226 -2.11 -8.69 5.54
N GLY A 227 -2.94 -7.81 6.03
CA GLY A 227 -4.37 -7.92 5.86
C GLY A 227 -5.11 -6.60 5.84
N PRO A 228 -6.36 -6.62 5.37
CA PRO A 228 -7.25 -5.47 5.38
C PRO A 228 -7.51 -4.98 6.80
N THR A 229 -7.53 -3.67 6.96
CA THR A 229 -7.95 -2.96 8.16
C THR A 229 -8.95 -1.87 7.79
N PHE A 230 -9.79 -1.51 8.76
CA PHE A 230 -10.94 -0.64 8.51
C PHE A 230 -11.01 0.44 9.59
N ARG A 231 -11.18 1.70 9.18
CA ARG A 231 -11.37 2.83 10.11
C ARG A 231 -12.52 3.69 9.63
N ALA A 232 -13.50 3.91 10.51
CA ALA A 232 -14.72 4.68 10.22
C ALA A 232 -14.54 6.19 10.46
N GLU A 233 -13.33 6.65 10.65
CA GLU A 233 -13.00 8.05 10.89
C GLU A 233 -13.53 8.96 9.77
N ASN A 234 -14.22 10.02 10.15
CA ASN A 234 -14.73 11.02 9.21
C ASN A 234 -13.59 11.96 8.74
N SER A 235 -12.54 11.39 8.16
CA SER A 235 -11.38 12.10 7.64
C SER A 235 -11.35 12.10 6.12
N ASN A 236 -11.32 13.28 5.51
CA ASN A 236 -11.31 13.45 4.05
C ASN A 236 -9.98 14.03 3.57
N THR A 237 -8.86 13.46 4.00
CA THR A 237 -7.52 13.87 3.59
C THR A 237 -7.02 13.03 2.41
N THR A 238 -5.86 13.39 1.87
CA THR A 238 -5.17 12.63 0.82
C THR A 238 -4.51 11.35 1.33
N ARG A 239 -4.49 11.11 2.65
CA ARG A 239 -3.77 10.00 3.30
C ARG A 239 -4.68 9.03 4.04
N HIS A 240 -6.00 9.28 4.10
CA HIS A 240 -6.97 8.44 4.80
C HIS A 240 -7.89 7.71 3.83
N ALA A 241 -8.08 6.44 4.07
CA ALA A 241 -9.07 5.58 3.45
C ALA A 241 -9.77 4.77 4.53
N ALA A 242 -11.03 4.42 4.32
CA ALA A 242 -11.81 3.64 5.27
C ALA A 242 -11.42 2.15 5.27
N GLU A 243 -10.85 1.68 4.15
CA GLU A 243 -10.31 0.34 3.97
C GLU A 243 -8.89 0.46 3.38
N PHE A 244 -7.92 -0.17 4.03
CA PHE A 244 -6.52 -0.20 3.63
C PHE A 244 -5.86 -1.46 4.18
N TRP A 245 -4.59 -1.73 3.82
CA TRP A 245 -3.88 -2.92 4.27
C TRP A 245 -2.76 -2.56 5.23
N MET A 246 -2.64 -3.35 6.30
CA MET A 246 -1.54 -3.22 7.27
C MET A 246 -0.61 -4.43 7.19
N ILE A 247 0.67 -4.16 7.35
CA ILE A 247 1.71 -5.16 7.59
C ILE A 247 2.16 -5.00 9.04
N GLU A 248 1.96 -6.04 9.85
CA GLU A 248 2.16 -5.95 11.30
C GLU A 248 2.97 -7.18 11.77
N PRO A 249 4.32 -7.08 11.77
CA PRO A 249 5.17 -8.09 12.39
C PRO A 249 5.17 -7.96 13.90
N GLU A 250 5.27 -9.12 14.60
CA GLU A 250 5.44 -9.22 16.04
C GLU A 250 6.55 -10.23 16.37
N MET A 251 7.46 -9.85 17.25
CA MET A 251 8.65 -10.62 17.62
C MET A 251 8.74 -10.82 19.11
N CYS A 252 8.73 -12.06 19.60
CA CYS A 252 9.08 -12.36 20.97
C CYS A 252 10.60 -12.37 21.19
N PHE A 253 11.02 -12.04 22.43
CA PHE A 253 12.41 -11.87 22.86
C PHE A 253 13.14 -10.69 22.17
N ALA A 254 12.38 -9.75 21.62
CA ALA A 254 12.85 -8.54 20.98
C ALA A 254 12.49 -7.29 21.80
N ASP A 255 13.31 -6.26 21.69
CA ASP A 255 13.09 -4.94 22.27
C ASP A 255 12.84 -3.89 21.17
N LEU A 256 12.69 -2.63 21.57
CA LEU A 256 12.47 -1.52 20.63
C LEU A 256 13.59 -1.37 19.61
N LYS A 257 14.83 -1.66 19.99
CA LYS A 257 15.98 -1.57 19.07
C LYS A 257 15.92 -2.65 18.01
N ASP A 258 15.57 -3.88 18.39
CA ASP A 258 15.37 -4.98 17.42
C ASP A 258 14.26 -4.65 16.43
N ASP A 259 13.18 -4.02 16.91
CA ASP A 259 12.05 -3.59 16.10
C ASP A 259 12.44 -2.53 15.06
N MET A 260 13.20 -1.50 15.46
CA MET A 260 13.75 -0.49 14.55
C MET A 260 14.67 -1.11 13.49
N ILE A 261 15.53 -2.06 13.86
CA ILE A 261 16.41 -2.77 12.92
C ILE A 261 15.60 -3.55 11.88
N LEU A 262 14.53 -4.22 12.30
CA LEU A 262 13.64 -4.95 11.38
C LEU A 262 12.93 -3.99 10.44
N ALA A 263 12.39 -2.88 10.96
CA ALA A 263 11.67 -1.85 10.21
C ALA A 263 12.56 -1.22 9.11
N GLU A 264 13.77 -0.80 9.47
CA GLU A 264 14.76 -0.27 8.51
C GLU A 264 15.11 -1.30 7.44
N SER A 265 15.39 -2.54 7.85
CA SER A 265 15.76 -3.63 6.93
C SER A 265 14.65 -3.93 5.94
N MET A 266 13.39 -3.98 6.41
CA MET A 266 12.23 -4.24 5.57
C MET A 266 12.00 -3.11 4.56
N LEU A 267 12.01 -1.87 5.01
CA LEU A 267 11.80 -0.71 4.13
C LEU A 267 12.86 -0.65 3.03
N LYS A 268 14.12 -0.80 3.38
CA LYS A 268 15.22 -0.84 2.42
C LYS A 268 15.10 -2.02 1.45
N TYR A 269 14.69 -3.19 1.93
CA TYR A 269 14.48 -4.37 1.07
C TYR A 269 13.40 -4.12 0.02
N VAL A 270 12.25 -3.60 0.44
CA VAL A 270 11.12 -3.32 -0.46
C VAL A 270 11.48 -2.27 -1.51
N ILE A 271 12.11 -1.17 -1.09
CA ILE A 271 12.58 -0.12 -2.02
C ILE A 271 13.53 -0.71 -3.07
N ARG A 272 14.55 -1.45 -2.64
CA ARG A 272 15.52 -2.08 -3.55
C ARG A 272 14.83 -3.04 -4.51
N TYR A 273 13.96 -3.89 -3.99
CA TYR A 273 13.25 -4.88 -4.80
C TYR A 273 12.41 -4.24 -5.92
N VAL A 274 11.69 -3.15 -5.61
CA VAL A 274 10.89 -2.42 -6.59
C VAL A 274 11.76 -1.73 -7.63
N LEU A 275 12.84 -1.06 -7.22
CA LEU A 275 13.78 -0.40 -8.16
C LEU A 275 14.42 -1.40 -9.13
N GLU A 276 14.73 -2.61 -8.68
CA GLU A 276 15.36 -3.66 -9.49
C GLU A 276 14.37 -4.38 -10.42
N ASN A 277 13.09 -4.53 -10.01
CA ASN A 277 12.12 -5.36 -10.71
C ASN A 277 11.05 -4.58 -11.50
N ALA A 278 11.00 -3.25 -11.35
CA ALA A 278 10.09 -2.36 -12.08
C ALA A 278 10.82 -1.09 -12.60
N PRO A 279 11.99 -1.21 -13.26
CA PRO A 279 12.77 -0.04 -13.64
C PRO A 279 12.03 0.87 -14.62
N GLU A 280 11.21 0.33 -15.52
CA GLU A 280 10.43 1.07 -16.51
C GLU A 280 9.32 1.91 -15.82
N GLU A 281 8.58 1.31 -14.91
CA GLU A 281 7.56 1.98 -14.12
C GLU A 281 8.17 3.06 -13.21
N MET A 282 9.30 2.76 -12.58
CA MET A 282 9.99 3.73 -11.72
C MET A 282 10.55 4.92 -12.51
N ALA A 283 11.09 4.69 -13.70
CA ALA A 283 11.51 5.76 -14.60
C ALA A 283 10.31 6.62 -15.03
N PHE A 284 9.16 6.01 -15.31
CA PHE A 284 7.92 6.72 -15.62
C PHE A 284 7.47 7.60 -14.45
N PHE A 285 7.44 7.10 -13.23
CA PHE A 285 7.07 7.90 -12.06
C PHE A 285 8.03 9.06 -11.83
N ASN A 286 9.33 8.81 -11.94
CA ASN A 286 10.36 9.85 -11.77
C ASN A 286 10.24 10.96 -12.81
N GLN A 287 9.80 10.64 -14.02
CA GLN A 287 9.66 11.61 -15.11
C GLN A 287 8.33 12.39 -15.06
N PHE A 288 7.21 11.71 -14.73
CA PHE A 288 5.86 12.23 -14.97
C PHE A 288 5.04 12.48 -13.71
N VAL A 289 5.41 11.89 -12.58
CA VAL A 289 4.66 11.98 -11.32
C VAL A 289 5.42 12.79 -10.28
N ASP A 290 6.66 12.38 -9.96
CA ASP A 290 7.46 13.00 -8.90
C ASP A 290 8.94 13.04 -9.32
N LYS A 291 9.36 14.21 -9.82
CA LYS A 291 10.76 14.43 -10.20
C LYS A 291 11.67 14.33 -8.98
N GLY A 292 12.70 13.48 -9.06
CA GLY A 292 13.60 13.18 -7.94
C GLY A 292 13.17 12.02 -7.06
N LEU A 293 12.10 11.29 -7.43
CA LEU A 293 11.66 10.09 -6.72
C LEU A 293 12.77 9.06 -6.57
N ILE A 294 13.44 8.71 -7.67
CA ILE A 294 14.51 7.69 -7.66
C ILE A 294 15.66 8.15 -6.76
N ASP A 295 16.09 9.40 -6.85
CA ASP A 295 17.17 9.94 -6.02
C ASP A 295 16.80 9.89 -4.53
N ARG A 296 15.57 10.23 -4.18
CA ARG A 296 15.07 10.13 -2.80
C ARG A 296 15.07 8.68 -2.29
N LEU A 297 14.59 7.73 -3.09
CA LEU A 297 14.60 6.31 -2.73
C LEU A 297 16.02 5.74 -2.60
N GLN A 298 16.93 6.11 -3.49
CA GLN A 298 18.36 5.75 -3.42
C GLN A 298 19.04 6.35 -2.18
N HIS A 299 18.66 7.58 -1.82
CA HIS A 299 19.16 8.21 -0.59
C HIS A 299 18.72 7.42 0.65
N VAL A 300 17.47 6.96 0.73
CA VAL A 300 17.01 6.09 1.83
C VAL A 300 17.79 4.79 1.87
N LEU A 301 18.07 4.16 0.73
CA LEU A 301 18.85 2.91 0.68
C LEU A 301 20.28 3.08 1.20
N SER A 302 20.91 4.21 0.92
CA SER A 302 22.32 4.50 1.27
C SER A 302 22.49 5.11 2.66
N SER A 303 21.43 5.66 3.27
CA SER A 303 21.51 6.32 4.56
C SER A 303 21.46 5.32 5.71
N GLU A 304 22.20 5.59 6.78
CA GLU A 304 21.88 5.12 8.12
C GLU A 304 20.69 5.95 8.65
N PHE A 305 19.69 5.33 9.22
CA PHE A 305 18.56 6.06 9.80
C PHE A 305 19.00 6.78 11.07
N GLY A 306 18.53 8.02 11.23
CA GLY A 306 18.76 8.80 12.44
C GLY A 306 17.91 8.27 13.61
N HIS A 307 18.34 8.58 14.82
CA HIS A 307 17.60 8.29 16.05
C HIS A 307 17.50 9.55 16.88
N VAL A 308 16.33 9.85 17.37
CA VAL A 308 16.06 10.99 18.24
C VAL A 308 14.89 10.63 19.17
N THR A 309 14.95 10.99 20.44
CA THR A 309 13.81 10.86 21.35
C THR A 309 12.74 11.91 21.01
N TYR A 310 11.49 11.62 21.33
CA TYR A 310 10.41 12.61 21.18
C TYR A 310 10.73 13.92 21.92
N THR A 311 11.28 13.84 23.13
CA THR A 311 11.66 15.03 23.91
C THR A 311 12.70 15.88 23.16
N GLU A 312 13.77 15.27 22.65
CA GLU A 312 14.78 15.98 21.85
C GLU A 312 14.19 16.52 20.54
N ALA A 313 13.31 15.75 19.88
CA ALA A 313 12.62 16.20 18.66
C ALA A 313 11.76 17.44 18.94
N ILE A 314 11.02 17.47 20.05
CA ILE A 314 10.26 18.65 20.48
C ILE A 314 11.17 19.85 20.74
N GLU A 315 12.29 19.66 21.43
CA GLU A 315 13.27 20.74 21.69
C GLU A 315 13.86 21.35 20.39
N ILE A 316 14.03 20.50 19.35
CA ILE A 316 14.44 20.96 18.01
C ILE A 316 13.31 21.76 17.37
N LEU A 317 12.11 21.20 17.33
CA LEU A 317 10.96 21.80 16.66
C LEU A 317 10.48 23.10 17.32
N GLU A 318 10.52 23.21 18.64
CA GLU A 318 10.13 24.43 19.38
C GLU A 318 10.97 25.64 18.96
N LYS A 319 12.24 25.46 18.62
CA LYS A 319 13.11 26.53 18.10
C LYS A 319 12.66 27.07 16.76
N HIS A 320 11.85 26.31 16.03
CA HIS A 320 11.32 26.63 14.69
C HIS A 320 9.80 26.80 14.68
N ASN A 321 9.18 26.93 15.83
CA ASN A 321 7.72 27.04 15.94
C ASN A 321 7.13 28.15 15.06
N ASP A 322 7.86 29.22 14.80
CA ASP A 322 7.39 30.32 13.93
C ASP A 322 7.22 29.91 12.45
N GLU A 323 7.88 28.82 12.04
CA GLU A 323 7.79 28.28 10.67
C GLU A 323 6.58 27.35 10.48
N PHE A 324 5.92 26.87 11.55
CA PHE A 324 4.87 25.88 11.51
C PHE A 324 3.47 26.49 11.61
N GLU A 325 2.52 25.87 10.90
CA GLU A 325 1.09 26.18 11.03
C GLU A 325 0.59 25.73 12.40
N TYR A 326 0.93 24.51 12.80
CA TYR A 326 0.59 23.93 14.09
C TYR A 326 1.77 24.05 15.05
N LYS A 327 1.60 24.88 16.10
CA LYS A 327 2.64 25.05 17.12
C LYS A 327 2.80 23.75 17.93
N VAL A 328 4.04 23.37 18.15
CA VAL A 328 4.38 22.14 18.88
C VAL A 328 4.90 22.45 20.26
N HIS A 329 4.57 21.61 21.22
CA HIS A 329 5.08 21.58 22.59
C HIS A 329 5.08 20.14 23.10
N TRP A 330 5.77 19.89 24.20
CA TRP A 330 5.82 18.55 24.77
C TRP A 330 4.41 18.03 25.10
N GLY A 331 4.07 16.83 24.61
CA GLY A 331 2.74 16.23 24.67
C GLY A 331 1.87 16.45 23.43
N SER A 332 2.32 17.25 22.44
CA SER A 332 1.62 17.43 21.16
C SER A 332 1.82 16.23 20.24
N ASP A 333 0.79 15.85 19.50
CA ASP A 333 0.97 14.97 18.34
C ASP A 333 1.76 15.68 17.23
N LEU A 334 2.79 15.01 16.71
CA LEU A 334 3.54 15.51 15.58
C LEU A 334 2.68 15.53 14.31
N GLN A 335 2.62 16.69 13.66
CA GLN A 335 1.96 16.84 12.38
C GLN A 335 2.96 16.58 11.23
N THR A 336 2.46 16.28 10.06
CA THR A 336 3.29 16.03 8.87
C THR A 336 4.35 17.10 8.61
N GLU A 337 4.07 18.38 8.90
CA GLU A 337 5.05 19.46 8.74
C GLU A 337 6.24 19.31 9.70
N HIS A 338 6.00 18.86 10.94
CA HIS A 338 7.03 18.57 11.94
C HIS A 338 7.89 17.38 11.51
N GLU A 339 7.26 16.29 11.11
CA GLU A 339 7.93 15.06 10.64
C GLU A 339 8.82 15.32 9.41
N ARG A 340 8.31 16.10 8.46
CA ARG A 340 9.08 16.51 7.28
C ARG A 340 10.21 17.45 7.63
N PHE A 341 10.02 18.36 8.58
CA PHE A 341 11.10 19.21 9.05
C PHE A 341 12.25 18.38 9.61
N LEU A 342 11.96 17.40 10.47
CA LEU A 342 12.97 16.50 11.03
C LEU A 342 13.72 15.74 9.93
N THR A 343 13.01 15.15 8.96
CA THR A 343 13.63 14.32 7.93
C THR A 343 14.29 15.10 6.79
N GLU A 344 13.78 16.28 6.43
CA GLU A 344 14.22 17.03 5.25
C GLU A 344 15.16 18.19 5.58
N LYS A 345 14.99 18.83 6.73
CA LYS A 345 15.80 20.01 7.12
C LYS A 345 16.84 19.66 8.17
N GLU A 346 16.45 19.02 9.27
CA GLU A 346 17.32 18.76 10.39
C GLU A 346 18.26 17.58 10.13
N PHE A 347 17.74 16.36 10.02
CA PHE A 347 18.56 15.15 9.86
C PHE A 347 18.94 14.85 8.42
N LYS A 348 18.17 15.33 7.45
CA LYS A 348 18.34 15.12 5.99
C LYS A 348 18.44 13.64 5.62
N ARG A 349 17.71 12.79 6.33
CA ARG A 349 17.65 11.31 6.17
C ARG A 349 16.45 10.77 6.91
N PRO A 350 16.07 9.48 6.71
CA PRO A 350 15.08 8.84 7.56
C PRO A 350 15.46 8.89 9.03
N VAL A 351 14.46 9.01 9.91
CA VAL A 351 14.67 9.18 11.35
C VAL A 351 13.67 8.33 12.13
N PHE A 352 14.15 7.62 13.14
CA PHE A 352 13.29 7.06 14.18
C PHE A 352 13.12 8.08 15.30
N VAL A 353 11.88 8.42 15.61
CA VAL A 353 11.52 9.17 16.80
C VAL A 353 11.02 8.18 17.84
N THR A 354 11.57 8.19 19.05
CA THR A 354 11.26 7.21 20.10
C THR A 354 10.80 7.86 21.40
N ASP A 355 10.31 7.05 22.33
CA ASP A 355 10.02 7.45 23.69
C ASP A 355 8.98 8.58 23.79
N TYR A 356 7.83 8.33 23.19
CA TYR A 356 6.68 9.25 23.17
C TYR A 356 5.98 9.35 24.53
N PRO A 357 5.32 10.49 24.81
CA PRO A 357 4.45 10.60 25.99
C PRO A 357 3.38 9.52 25.99
N LYS A 358 3.16 8.87 27.13
CA LYS A 358 2.17 7.79 27.26
C LYS A 358 0.74 8.23 26.96
N GLU A 359 0.43 9.51 27.16
CA GLU A 359 -0.92 10.08 26.99
C GLU A 359 -1.38 10.07 25.54
N ILE A 360 -0.43 10.10 24.58
CA ILE A 360 -0.73 10.14 23.14
C ILE A 360 -0.45 8.82 22.42
N LYS A 361 -0.20 7.73 23.16
CA LYS A 361 0.08 6.41 22.60
C LYS A 361 -0.81 5.33 23.24
N ALA A 362 -0.95 4.21 22.55
CA ALA A 362 -1.86 3.12 22.89
C ALA A 362 -1.50 2.41 24.22
N PHE A 363 -2.49 1.74 24.81
CA PHE A 363 -2.41 1.15 26.15
C PHE A 363 -1.39 0.01 26.27
N TYR A 364 -1.13 -0.71 25.20
CA TYR A 364 -0.27 -1.90 25.17
C TYR A 364 1.22 -1.58 25.08
N MET A 365 1.60 -0.32 24.91
CA MET A 365 3.01 0.06 24.78
C MET A 365 3.72 0.06 26.13
N LYS A 366 4.95 -0.48 26.15
CA LYS A 366 5.76 -0.59 27.36
C LYS A 366 6.05 0.75 27.98
N LEU A 367 5.70 0.90 29.26
CA LEU A 367 6.04 2.09 30.05
C LEU A 367 7.55 2.13 30.34
N ASN A 368 8.19 3.25 30.05
CA ASN A 368 9.59 3.49 30.36
C ASN A 368 9.78 3.73 31.87
N GLU A 369 11.03 3.67 32.37
CA GLU A 369 11.38 3.82 33.77
C GLU A 369 11.03 5.20 34.33
N ASP A 370 10.93 6.22 33.49
CA ASP A 370 10.53 7.58 33.88
C ASP A 370 9.04 7.70 34.26
N GLY A 371 8.24 6.68 33.96
CA GLY A 371 6.81 6.64 34.24
C GLY A 371 5.97 7.63 33.40
N LYS A 372 6.56 8.33 32.45
CA LYS A 372 5.94 9.38 31.62
C LYS A 372 5.91 9.02 30.12
N THR A 373 6.94 8.33 29.64
CA THR A 373 7.08 7.95 28.25
C THR A 373 6.88 6.44 28.05
N VAL A 374 6.63 6.05 26.83
CA VAL A 374 6.52 4.65 26.41
C VAL A 374 7.55 4.32 25.33
N ALA A 375 8.00 3.08 25.27
CA ALA A 375 8.94 2.57 24.28
C ALA A 375 8.27 2.41 22.91
N ALA A 376 7.76 3.51 22.39
CA ALA A 376 7.19 3.64 21.04
C ALA A 376 8.26 4.10 20.06
N MET A 377 8.06 3.84 18.77
CA MET A 377 8.84 4.38 17.69
C MET A 377 7.97 4.74 16.50
N ASP A 378 8.27 5.85 15.86
CA ASP A 378 7.75 6.21 14.55
C ASP A 378 8.93 6.35 13.59
N CYS A 379 8.90 5.63 12.46
CA CYS A 379 9.87 5.78 11.39
C CYS A 379 9.39 6.84 10.41
N LEU A 380 10.11 7.95 10.37
CA LEU A 380 9.84 9.08 9.50
C LEU A 380 10.74 9.03 8.27
N VAL A 381 10.17 9.28 7.09
CA VAL A 381 10.93 9.34 5.83
C VAL A 381 10.68 10.67 5.10
N PRO A 382 11.69 11.17 4.35
CA PRO A 382 11.53 12.40 3.56
C PRO A 382 10.36 12.30 2.57
N GLY A 383 9.56 13.35 2.44
CA GLY A 383 8.45 13.45 1.49
C GLY A 383 7.10 13.03 2.03
N ILE A 384 7.03 12.06 2.95
CA ILE A 384 5.75 11.55 3.46
C ILE A 384 5.59 11.71 4.99
N GLY A 385 6.68 11.78 5.73
CA GLY A 385 6.67 11.76 7.20
C GLY A 385 6.60 10.33 7.73
N GLU A 386 5.75 10.07 8.73
CA GLU A 386 5.58 8.74 9.33
C GLU A 386 5.11 7.70 8.28
N ILE A 387 5.87 6.61 8.19
CA ILE A 387 5.58 5.45 7.32
C ILE A 387 5.39 4.17 8.13
N ILE A 388 6.05 4.04 9.26
CA ILE A 388 5.95 2.91 10.20
C ILE A 388 5.78 3.46 11.60
N GLY A 389 4.83 2.91 12.35
CA GLY A 389 4.67 3.12 13.78
C GLY A 389 4.77 1.79 14.52
N GLY A 390 5.49 1.76 15.66
CA GLY A 390 5.69 0.53 16.40
C GLY A 390 6.02 0.76 17.89
N SER A 391 6.21 -0.32 18.60
CA SER A 391 6.63 -0.24 20.02
C SER A 391 7.15 -1.57 20.55
N GLN A 392 7.93 -1.50 21.59
CA GLN A 392 8.00 -2.61 22.52
C GLN A 392 6.68 -2.68 23.30
N ARG A 393 6.15 -3.90 23.47
CA ARG A 393 4.87 -4.14 24.14
C ARG A 393 5.08 -4.28 25.65
N GLU A 394 4.07 -3.90 26.45
CA GLU A 394 4.10 -4.11 27.89
C GLU A 394 4.01 -5.62 28.20
N ASP A 395 5.03 -6.15 28.84
CA ASP A 395 5.18 -7.56 29.18
C ASP A 395 4.83 -7.87 30.65
N LYS A 396 4.56 -6.86 31.45
CA LYS A 396 4.17 -7.00 32.87
C LYS A 396 2.67 -6.84 33.04
N LEU A 397 2.01 -7.89 33.52
CA LEU A 397 0.55 -7.92 33.68
C LEU A 397 0.04 -6.73 34.51
N GLU A 398 0.66 -6.45 35.65
CA GLU A 398 0.20 -5.41 36.58
C GLU A 398 0.28 -4.00 35.96
N LEU A 399 1.31 -3.75 35.11
CA LEU A 399 1.47 -2.46 34.45
C LEU A 399 0.46 -2.31 33.30
N LEU A 400 0.21 -3.40 32.56
CA LEU A 400 -0.79 -3.42 31.50
C LEU A 400 -2.20 -3.21 32.06
N GLU A 401 -2.58 -3.96 33.10
CA GLU A 401 -3.87 -3.81 33.77
C GLU A 401 -4.07 -2.38 34.33
N LYS A 402 -3.03 -1.83 34.97
CA LYS A 402 -3.07 -0.45 35.49
C LYS A 402 -3.31 0.54 34.33
N ARG A 403 -2.63 0.36 33.20
CA ARG A 403 -2.82 1.26 32.05
C ARG A 403 -4.22 1.15 31.46
N MET A 404 -4.78 -0.05 31.40
CA MET A 404 -6.17 -0.26 30.99
C MET A 404 -7.16 0.42 31.91
N ASP A 405 -6.92 0.34 33.23
CA ASP A 405 -7.75 1.03 34.24
C ASP A 405 -7.68 2.57 34.10
N GLU A 406 -6.47 3.14 33.83
CA GLU A 406 -6.28 4.56 33.58
C GLU A 406 -7.09 5.06 32.38
N LEU A 407 -7.26 4.22 31.37
CA LEU A 407 -7.99 4.52 30.12
C LEU A 407 -9.46 4.09 30.15
N GLY A 408 -9.92 3.44 31.23
CA GLY A 408 -11.30 2.99 31.39
C GLY A 408 -11.66 1.81 30.47
N LEU A 409 -10.67 1.02 30.04
CA LEU A 409 -10.90 -0.15 29.22
C LEU A 409 -11.45 -1.32 30.03
N LYS A 410 -12.40 -2.06 29.48
CA LYS A 410 -12.97 -3.24 30.12
C LYS A 410 -12.06 -4.44 29.93
N LYS A 411 -11.46 -4.91 31.01
CA LYS A 411 -10.52 -6.05 30.98
C LYS A 411 -11.14 -7.32 30.41
N GLU A 412 -12.44 -7.51 30.61
CA GLU A 412 -13.19 -8.66 30.12
C GLU A 412 -13.16 -8.79 28.58
N ASP A 413 -13.05 -7.65 27.88
CA ASP A 413 -12.97 -7.64 26.42
C ASP A 413 -11.57 -8.03 25.91
N TYR A 414 -10.55 -8.06 26.80
CA TYR A 414 -9.13 -8.31 26.50
C TYR A 414 -8.55 -9.49 27.31
N GLU A 415 -9.37 -10.37 27.88
CA GLU A 415 -8.88 -11.50 28.69
C GLU A 415 -7.86 -12.37 27.93
N PHE A 416 -8.10 -12.64 26.65
CA PHE A 416 -7.17 -13.40 25.81
C PHE A 416 -5.80 -12.71 25.71
N TYR A 417 -5.76 -11.39 25.70
CA TYR A 417 -4.54 -10.59 25.60
C TYR A 417 -3.79 -10.53 26.95
N LEU A 418 -4.53 -10.44 28.06
CA LEU A 418 -3.98 -10.50 29.42
C LEU A 418 -3.39 -11.90 29.72
N ASP A 419 -3.99 -12.96 29.18
CA ASP A 419 -3.48 -14.32 29.32
C ASP A 419 -2.07 -14.50 28.74
N LEU A 420 -1.70 -13.76 27.72
CA LEU A 420 -0.34 -13.75 27.18
C LEU A 420 0.70 -13.27 28.21
N ARG A 421 0.28 -12.48 29.19
CA ARG A 421 1.13 -12.02 30.31
C ARG A 421 1.06 -12.94 31.52
N ARG A 422 -0.05 -13.69 31.68
CA ARG A 422 -0.21 -14.67 32.76
C ARG A 422 0.55 -15.97 32.49
N TYR A 423 0.58 -16.41 31.23
CA TYR A 423 1.08 -17.72 30.83
C TYR A 423 2.34 -17.61 29.97
N GLY A 424 3.48 -17.38 30.61
CA GLY A 424 4.78 -17.37 29.94
C GLY A 424 5.11 -16.07 29.20
N SER A 425 4.84 -14.94 29.85
CA SER A 425 5.17 -13.62 29.31
C SER A 425 6.63 -13.50 28.88
N ALA A 426 6.85 -12.81 27.79
CA ALA A 426 8.17 -12.51 27.26
C ALA A 426 8.23 -11.08 26.75
N ARG A 427 9.40 -10.46 26.80
CA ARG A 427 9.68 -9.23 26.10
C ARG A 427 9.36 -9.42 24.60
N HIS A 428 8.60 -8.50 24.01
CA HIS A 428 8.23 -8.56 22.60
C HIS A 428 7.98 -7.17 22.03
N ALA A 429 8.13 -7.04 20.74
CA ALA A 429 8.01 -5.80 20.00
C ALA A 429 7.48 -6.03 18.59
N GLY A 430 6.88 -5.01 18.02
CA GLY A 430 6.35 -5.07 16.67
C GLY A 430 5.94 -3.69 16.15
N PHE A 431 5.65 -3.61 14.87
CA PHE A 431 5.28 -2.36 14.22
C PHE A 431 4.16 -2.56 13.18
N GLY A 432 3.57 -1.46 12.76
CA GLY A 432 2.62 -1.40 11.66
C GLY A 432 3.15 -0.57 10.50
N LEU A 433 3.11 -1.11 9.28
CA LEU A 433 3.31 -0.38 8.03
C LEU A 433 1.99 -0.31 7.28
N GLY A 434 1.47 0.90 7.03
CA GLY A 434 0.36 1.11 6.11
C GLY A 434 0.80 0.84 4.67
N PHE A 435 0.27 -0.20 4.04
CA PHE A 435 0.71 -0.63 2.71
C PHE A 435 0.48 0.45 1.64
N GLU A 436 -0.66 1.11 1.69
CA GLU A 436 -0.98 2.19 0.75
C GLU A 436 -0.03 3.37 0.88
N ARG A 437 0.34 3.73 2.13
CA ARG A 437 1.32 4.79 2.39
C ARG A 437 2.70 4.39 1.83
N CYS A 438 3.07 3.12 1.96
CA CYS A 438 4.29 2.57 1.34
C CYS A 438 4.23 2.66 -0.19
N VAL A 439 3.12 2.28 -0.82
CA VAL A 439 2.95 2.37 -2.29
C VAL A 439 2.97 3.83 -2.75
N MET A 440 2.33 4.75 -2.01
CA MET A 440 2.45 6.20 -2.30
C MET A 440 3.91 6.65 -2.26
N TYR A 441 4.66 6.21 -1.27
CA TYR A 441 6.08 6.54 -1.13
C TYR A 441 6.93 6.01 -2.29
N LEU A 442 6.69 4.76 -2.69
CA LEU A 442 7.41 4.11 -3.80
C LEU A 442 7.10 4.72 -5.18
N THR A 443 5.90 5.26 -5.37
CA THR A 443 5.42 5.74 -6.68
C THR A 443 5.41 7.26 -6.82
N GLY A 444 5.54 8.00 -5.71
CA GLY A 444 5.37 9.44 -5.68
C GLY A 444 3.91 9.91 -5.81
N MET A 445 2.94 9.00 -5.75
CA MET A 445 1.52 9.36 -5.84
C MET A 445 1.07 10.14 -4.61
N GLY A 446 0.45 11.29 -4.83
CA GLY A 446 0.08 12.24 -3.78
C GLY A 446 -1.26 11.95 -3.07
N ASN A 447 -1.99 10.91 -3.45
CA ASN A 447 -3.30 10.61 -2.89
C ASN A 447 -3.52 9.10 -2.74
N ILE A 448 -3.91 8.67 -1.56
CA ILE A 448 -4.15 7.26 -1.23
C ILE A 448 -5.20 6.60 -2.15
N ARG A 449 -6.19 7.37 -2.64
CA ARG A 449 -7.21 6.89 -3.59
C ARG A 449 -6.62 6.42 -4.91
N ASP A 450 -5.40 6.84 -5.22
CA ASP A 450 -4.74 6.54 -6.49
C ASP A 450 -3.80 5.34 -6.39
N VAL A 451 -3.63 4.76 -5.21
CA VAL A 451 -2.86 3.53 -5.00
C VAL A 451 -3.70 2.33 -4.54
N ILE A 452 -5.02 2.53 -4.45
CA ILE A 452 -6.02 1.49 -4.15
C ILE A 452 -6.85 1.25 -5.42
N PRO A 453 -7.04 0.00 -5.89
CA PRO A 453 -7.84 -0.26 -7.08
C PRO A 453 -9.24 0.31 -7.03
N PHE A 454 -9.97 0.08 -5.95
CA PHE A 454 -11.32 0.57 -5.66
C PHE A 454 -11.35 1.20 -4.27
N PRO A 455 -11.01 2.50 -4.13
CA PRO A 455 -10.86 3.13 -2.83
C PRO A 455 -12.19 3.28 -2.10
N ARG A 456 -12.19 2.98 -0.80
CA ARG A 456 -13.30 3.22 0.12
C ARG A 456 -12.95 4.42 0.99
N THR A 457 -13.73 5.47 0.90
CA THR A 457 -13.53 6.71 1.66
C THR A 457 -14.86 7.28 2.10
N VAL A 458 -14.83 8.32 2.94
CA VAL A 458 -16.06 9.00 3.37
C VAL A 458 -16.95 9.35 2.18
N LYS A 459 -18.21 8.93 2.23
CA LYS A 459 -19.24 9.11 1.17
C LYS A 459 -18.86 8.54 -0.21
N ASN A 460 -17.91 7.60 -0.26
CA ASN A 460 -17.54 6.92 -1.50
C ASN A 460 -17.37 5.42 -1.28
N CYS A 461 -18.27 4.64 -1.86
CA CYS A 461 -18.25 3.17 -1.93
C CYS A 461 -18.53 2.69 -3.36
N GLU A 462 -18.27 3.54 -4.34
CA GLU A 462 -18.45 3.23 -5.76
C GLU A 462 -17.33 2.34 -6.30
N LEU A 463 -17.63 1.63 -7.38
CA LEU A 463 -16.66 0.77 -8.07
C LEU A 463 -15.55 1.58 -8.74
#